data_12fa5aaf9abcd5f57a733543dabea9ec
#
_entry.id   12fa5aaf9abcd5f57a733543dabea9ec
#
_cell.length_a   1.000
_cell.length_b   1.000
_cell.length_c   1.000
_cell.angle_alpha   90.00
_cell.angle_beta   90.00
_cell.angle_gamma   90.00
#
_symmetry.space_group_name_H-M   'P 1'
#
loop_
_entity.id
_entity.type
_entity.pdbx_description
1 polymer ?
#
loop_
_entity_poly.entity_id
_entity_poly.type
_entity_poly.pdbx_seq_one_letter_code
_entity_poly.pdbx_strand_id
1 'polypeptide(L)'
;MTTHSHGHHHEDMLSVEEARQQILREFDSLNPETFRISDSVGLVVAENIRSGISIPSLDNSAMDGYAVRSQDVTAASQDNTVNLEVIETIAAGSLPTKPLEPGKASRIMTGAPIPDLADAVIPFEETTEEDFLGTADIKEIGIKMAGFPGTNIRIKGKDIEKNDLVIEKGHIITPATVGVLASMGMSRVLTIRKPVISIL
;
A
#
# COMPACT_ATOMS: atom_id res chain seq x y z
N MET A 1 -10.55 -30.64 -75.91
CA MET A 1 -10.64 -30.62 -74.43
C MET A 1 -9.68 -29.57 -73.90
N THR A 2 -10.17 -28.38 -73.70
CA THR A 2 -9.39 -27.25 -73.21
C THR A 2 -9.63 -27.14 -71.71
N THR A 3 -8.62 -27.43 -70.93
CA THR A 3 -8.64 -27.27 -69.46
C THR A 3 -8.37 -25.80 -69.11
N HIS A 4 -9.40 -25.07 -68.65
CA HIS A 4 -9.21 -23.75 -68.08
C HIS A 4 -8.67 -23.94 -66.65
N SER A 5 -7.39 -23.60 -66.48
CA SER A 5 -6.79 -23.42 -65.14
C SER A 5 -7.19 -22.04 -64.64
N HIS A 6 -8.07 -21.98 -63.62
CA HIS A 6 -8.28 -20.78 -62.84
C HIS A 6 -7.14 -20.64 -61.81
N GLY A 7 -6.08 -19.96 -62.22
CA GLY A 7 -5.07 -19.48 -61.31
C GLY A 7 -5.69 -18.35 -60.48
N HIS A 8 -6.03 -18.63 -59.22
CA HIS A 8 -6.31 -17.57 -58.28
C HIS A 8 -4.97 -16.90 -57.94
N HIS A 9 -4.77 -15.69 -58.42
CA HIS A 9 -3.68 -14.82 -57.99
C HIS A 9 -3.91 -14.44 -56.53
N HIS A 10 -3.22 -15.10 -55.59
CA HIS A 10 -3.16 -14.73 -54.17
C HIS A 10 -2.11 -13.64 -53.89
N GLU A 11 -1.54 -12.99 -54.94
CA GLU A 11 -0.43 -12.03 -54.82
C GLU A 11 -0.84 -10.67 -54.23
N ASP A 12 -2.15 -10.35 -54.20
CA ASP A 12 -2.66 -9.06 -53.69
C ASP A 12 -3.33 -9.14 -52.32
N MET A 13 -3.25 -10.27 -51.64
CA MET A 13 -3.85 -10.43 -50.32
C MET A 13 -2.86 -10.04 -49.23
N LEU A 14 -3.22 -9.04 -48.39
CA LEU A 14 -2.46 -8.69 -47.22
C LEU A 14 -2.46 -9.84 -46.19
N SER A 15 -1.34 -10.08 -45.55
CA SER A 15 -1.32 -10.93 -44.36
C SER A 15 -2.19 -10.29 -43.25
N VAL A 16 -2.62 -11.10 -42.30
CA VAL A 16 -3.42 -10.61 -41.16
C VAL A 16 -2.66 -9.51 -40.42
N GLU A 17 -1.35 -9.65 -40.25
CA GLU A 17 -0.51 -8.69 -39.54
C GLU A 17 -0.37 -7.37 -40.35
N GLU A 18 -0.18 -7.42 -41.67
CA GLU A 18 -0.14 -6.23 -42.54
C GLU A 18 -1.49 -5.49 -42.51
N ALA A 19 -2.60 -6.22 -42.65
CA ALA A 19 -3.94 -5.64 -42.56
C ALA A 19 -4.18 -4.97 -41.20
N ARG A 20 -3.81 -5.63 -40.10
CA ARG A 20 -3.88 -5.07 -38.76
C ARG A 20 -3.07 -3.79 -38.62
N GLN A 21 -1.83 -3.77 -39.12
CA GLN A 21 -0.97 -2.59 -39.07
C GLN A 21 -1.53 -1.45 -39.87
N GLN A 22 -2.10 -1.71 -41.07
CA GLN A 22 -2.74 -0.68 -41.89
C GLN A 22 -3.95 -0.08 -41.17
N ILE A 23 -4.83 -0.91 -40.59
CA ILE A 23 -5.99 -0.45 -39.86
C ILE A 23 -5.54 0.43 -38.65
N LEU A 24 -4.55 -0.03 -37.88
CA LEU A 24 -4.11 0.71 -36.70
C LEU A 24 -3.43 2.05 -37.00
N ARG A 25 -2.87 2.23 -38.22
CA ARG A 25 -2.31 3.52 -38.65
C ARG A 25 -3.37 4.60 -38.91
N GLU A 26 -4.61 4.19 -39.17
CA GLU A 26 -5.72 5.11 -39.42
C GLU A 26 -6.38 5.62 -38.12
N PHE A 27 -5.94 5.13 -36.96
CA PHE A 27 -6.53 5.50 -35.68
C PHE A 27 -5.48 6.12 -34.77
N ASP A 28 -5.74 7.33 -34.31
CA ASP A 28 -5.01 8.01 -33.28
C ASP A 28 -5.66 7.76 -31.90
N SER A 29 -4.88 7.89 -30.84
CA SER A 29 -5.40 7.89 -29.47
C SER A 29 -6.35 9.07 -29.27
N LEU A 30 -7.50 8.82 -28.63
CA LEU A 30 -8.42 9.88 -28.27
C LEU A 30 -7.79 10.84 -27.25
N ASN A 31 -8.30 12.06 -27.18
CA ASN A 31 -7.82 13.05 -26.23
C ASN A 31 -8.04 12.59 -24.78
N PRO A 32 -7.04 12.80 -23.91
CA PRO A 32 -7.19 12.49 -22.50
C PRO A 32 -8.25 13.38 -21.83
N GLU A 33 -8.98 12.81 -20.89
CA GLU A 33 -9.96 13.50 -20.06
C GLU A 33 -9.80 13.05 -18.60
N THR A 34 -10.13 13.96 -17.66
CA THR A 34 -10.00 13.68 -16.22
C THR A 34 -11.31 13.15 -15.66
N PHE A 35 -11.29 11.93 -15.17
CA PHE A 35 -12.42 11.26 -14.52
C PHE A 35 -12.23 11.15 -13.01
N ARG A 36 -13.33 10.97 -12.27
CA ARG A 36 -13.25 10.48 -10.89
C ARG A 36 -12.72 9.06 -10.89
N ILE A 37 -11.92 8.69 -9.90
CA ILE A 37 -11.39 7.31 -9.83
C ILE A 37 -12.51 6.27 -9.77
N SER A 38 -13.66 6.56 -9.14
CA SER A 38 -14.86 5.70 -9.13
C SER A 38 -15.43 5.39 -10.50
N ASP A 39 -15.30 6.33 -11.45
CA ASP A 39 -15.91 6.30 -12.77
C ASP A 39 -14.91 5.86 -13.86
N SER A 40 -13.67 5.54 -13.45
CA SER A 40 -12.56 5.29 -14.36
C SER A 40 -12.31 3.80 -14.66
N VAL A 41 -13.03 2.88 -14.02
CA VAL A 41 -12.86 1.43 -14.25
C VAL A 41 -13.07 1.08 -15.72
N GLY A 42 -12.08 0.37 -16.29
CA GLY A 42 -12.07 -0.02 -17.71
C GLY A 42 -11.57 1.07 -18.66
N LEU A 43 -11.22 2.28 -18.16
CA LEU A 43 -10.52 3.29 -18.94
C LEU A 43 -9.01 3.05 -18.91
N VAL A 44 -8.28 3.67 -19.85
CA VAL A 44 -6.84 3.56 -20.01
C VAL A 44 -6.15 4.79 -19.44
N VAL A 45 -5.17 4.61 -18.56
CA VAL A 45 -4.37 5.71 -17.99
C VAL A 45 -3.60 6.45 -19.07
N ALA A 46 -3.72 7.79 -19.11
CA ALA A 46 -3.13 8.62 -20.14
C ALA A 46 -1.70 9.09 -19.86
N GLU A 47 -1.25 9.00 -18.59
CA GLU A 47 0.09 9.42 -18.15
C GLU A 47 0.62 8.49 -17.06
N ASN A 48 1.94 8.51 -16.82
CA ASN A 48 2.54 7.78 -15.72
C ASN A 48 2.11 8.40 -14.39
N ILE A 49 1.58 7.58 -13.48
CA ILE A 49 1.15 8.02 -12.16
C ILE A 49 2.23 7.68 -11.13
N ARG A 50 2.73 8.73 -10.49
CA ARG A 50 3.70 8.62 -9.40
C ARG A 50 3.04 8.96 -8.06
N SER A 51 3.47 8.30 -7.01
CA SER A 51 2.95 8.57 -5.67
C SER A 51 3.41 9.94 -5.16
N GLY A 52 2.46 10.75 -4.69
CA GLY A 52 2.75 12.01 -3.99
C GLY A 52 3.17 11.83 -2.52
N ILE A 53 2.95 10.64 -1.97
CA ILE A 53 3.16 10.30 -0.55
C ILE A 53 3.86 8.95 -0.42
N SER A 54 4.44 8.70 0.75
CA SER A 54 4.88 7.35 1.13
C SER A 54 3.74 6.58 1.79
N ILE A 55 3.69 5.25 1.60
CA ILE A 55 2.73 4.34 2.24
C ILE A 55 3.52 3.20 2.91
N PRO A 56 3.38 3.01 4.22
CA PRO A 56 2.72 3.92 5.16
C PRO A 56 3.43 5.28 5.24
N SER A 57 2.70 6.31 5.70
CA SER A 57 3.22 7.69 5.77
C SER A 57 4.18 7.95 6.92
N LEU A 58 4.13 7.12 7.96
CA LEU A 58 4.98 7.12 9.15
C LEU A 58 5.35 5.68 9.51
N ASP A 59 6.44 5.52 10.25
CA ASP A 59 6.72 4.25 10.92
C ASP A 59 5.57 3.94 11.87
N ASN A 60 5.05 2.71 11.83
CA ASN A 60 3.88 2.34 12.62
C ASN A 60 3.97 0.91 13.14
N SER A 61 3.16 0.61 14.15
CA SER A 61 3.11 -0.72 14.73
C SER A 61 2.49 -1.74 13.78
N ALA A 62 3.13 -2.90 13.66
CA ALA A 62 2.60 -4.06 12.95
C ALA A 62 1.65 -4.90 13.80
N MET A 63 1.65 -4.72 15.14
CA MET A 63 0.92 -5.50 16.13
C MET A 63 0.25 -4.59 17.17
N ASP A 64 -0.77 -5.11 17.83
CA ASP A 64 -1.26 -4.55 19.08
C ASP A 64 -0.31 -4.96 20.19
N GLY A 65 0.15 -4.02 21.01
CA GLY A 65 1.18 -4.30 22.00
C GLY A 65 1.73 -3.07 22.70
N TYR A 66 3.01 -3.10 23.01
CA TYR A 66 3.72 -2.03 23.70
C TYR A 66 4.93 -1.57 22.88
N ALA A 67 4.96 -0.30 22.52
CA ALA A 67 6.15 0.36 21.99
C ALA A 67 7.16 0.52 23.13
N VAL A 68 8.38 0.05 22.91
CA VAL A 68 9.45 0.00 23.90
C VAL A 68 10.78 0.45 23.26
N ARG A 69 11.73 0.78 24.09
CA ARG A 69 13.14 0.85 23.70
C ARG A 69 13.72 -0.56 23.80
N SER A 70 14.20 -1.12 22.73
CA SER A 70 14.70 -2.49 22.68
C SER A 70 15.79 -2.76 23.73
N GLN A 71 16.64 -1.75 24.00
CA GLN A 71 17.70 -1.84 25.02
C GLN A 71 17.17 -2.03 26.45
N ASP A 72 15.95 -1.58 26.74
CA ASP A 72 15.36 -1.72 28.09
C ASP A 72 14.81 -3.14 28.31
N VAL A 73 14.57 -3.91 27.23
CA VAL A 73 13.96 -5.25 27.29
C VAL A 73 14.87 -6.37 26.79
N THR A 74 16.18 -6.11 26.63
CA THR A 74 17.14 -7.12 26.14
C THR A 74 17.22 -8.37 27.00
N ALA A 75 16.97 -8.23 28.32
CA ALA A 75 17.00 -9.33 29.31
C ALA A 75 15.62 -9.97 29.51
N ALA A 76 14.58 -9.50 28.83
CA ALA A 76 13.21 -10.01 29.00
C ALA A 76 13.09 -11.43 28.44
N SER A 77 12.44 -12.30 29.22
CA SER A 77 12.08 -13.68 28.84
C SER A 77 10.87 -14.13 29.65
N GLN A 78 10.32 -15.31 29.35
CA GLN A 78 9.21 -15.89 30.10
C GLN A 78 9.56 -16.10 31.58
N ASP A 79 10.84 -16.39 31.89
CA ASP A 79 11.34 -16.60 33.23
C ASP A 79 11.87 -15.32 33.92
N ASN A 80 12.08 -14.26 33.16
CA ASN A 80 12.63 -12.99 33.62
C ASN A 80 11.85 -11.81 33.02
N THR A 81 10.76 -11.46 33.67
CA THR A 81 9.90 -10.35 33.25
C THR A 81 10.55 -8.99 33.53
N VAL A 82 10.61 -8.09 32.54
CA VAL A 82 11.06 -6.71 32.71
C VAL A 82 9.85 -5.80 32.82
N ASN A 83 9.72 -5.10 33.94
CA ASN A 83 8.61 -4.17 34.19
C ASN A 83 8.92 -2.77 33.66
N LEU A 84 7.94 -2.19 32.94
CA LEU A 84 8.02 -0.83 32.37
C LEU A 84 6.78 -0.02 32.79
N GLU A 85 6.97 1.28 33.07
CA GLU A 85 5.88 2.24 33.30
C GLU A 85 5.13 2.52 32.00
N VAL A 86 3.80 2.40 32.00
CA VAL A 86 2.97 2.74 30.82
C VAL A 86 2.57 4.21 30.91
N ILE A 87 3.03 5.02 29.92
CA ILE A 87 2.87 6.47 29.95
C ILE A 87 1.69 7.00 29.14
N GLU A 88 1.26 6.26 28.11
CA GLU A 88 0.11 6.58 27.27
C GLU A 88 -0.39 5.37 26.49
N THR A 89 -1.59 5.51 25.90
CA THR A 89 -2.14 4.56 24.93
C THR A 89 -2.30 5.27 23.58
N ILE A 90 -1.71 4.71 22.52
CA ILE A 90 -1.72 5.27 21.15
C ILE A 90 -2.62 4.42 20.28
N ALA A 91 -3.82 4.92 19.98
CA ALA A 91 -4.75 4.29 19.06
C ALA A 91 -4.38 4.56 17.60
N ALA A 92 -4.83 3.70 16.69
CA ALA A 92 -4.74 3.96 15.24
C ALA A 92 -5.40 5.30 14.89
N GLY A 93 -4.70 6.14 14.09
CA GLY A 93 -5.15 7.48 13.73
C GLY A 93 -4.84 8.58 14.76
N SER A 94 -4.28 8.22 15.94
CA SER A 94 -3.76 9.18 16.92
C SER A 94 -2.24 9.35 16.76
N LEU A 95 -1.71 10.48 17.20
CA LEU A 95 -0.27 10.71 17.27
C LEU A 95 0.24 10.50 18.70
N PRO A 96 1.47 9.99 18.89
CA PRO A 96 2.13 9.99 20.19
C PRO A 96 2.22 11.40 20.77
N THR A 97 2.04 11.54 22.08
CA THR A 97 2.12 12.83 22.76
C THR A 97 3.37 12.97 23.63
N LYS A 98 4.05 11.86 23.89
CA LYS A 98 5.22 11.79 24.77
C LYS A 98 6.34 10.99 24.10
N PRO A 99 7.60 11.43 24.23
CA PRO A 99 8.75 10.61 23.86
C PRO A 99 8.91 9.46 24.86
N LEU A 100 9.49 8.35 24.40
CA LEU A 100 9.69 7.15 25.23
C LEU A 100 11.01 7.23 25.99
N GLU A 101 10.96 7.64 27.24
CA GLU A 101 12.14 7.65 28.12
C GLU A 101 12.54 6.22 28.57
N PRO A 102 13.77 6.02 29.10
CA PRO A 102 14.20 4.74 29.66
C PRO A 102 13.25 4.21 30.74
N GLY A 103 13.00 2.90 30.72
CA GLY A 103 12.13 2.24 31.68
C GLY A 103 10.62 2.47 31.47
N LYS A 104 10.24 3.08 30.33
CA LYS A 104 8.84 3.36 29.99
C LYS A 104 8.37 2.60 28.74
N ALA A 105 7.07 2.41 28.63
CA ALA A 105 6.37 1.82 27.49
C ALA A 105 5.16 2.68 27.11
N SER A 106 4.79 2.67 25.81
CA SER A 106 3.50 3.19 25.35
C SER A 106 2.67 2.03 24.81
N ARG A 107 1.46 1.83 25.36
CA ARG A 107 0.50 0.87 24.82
C ARG A 107 0.10 1.34 23.40
N ILE A 108 0.25 0.49 22.40
CA ILE A 108 0.10 0.88 21.00
C ILE A 108 -0.75 -0.11 20.23
N MET A 109 -1.64 0.42 19.36
CA MET A 109 -2.46 -0.40 18.48
C MET A 109 -1.85 -0.51 17.09
N THR A 110 -2.15 -1.59 16.40
CA THR A 110 -1.75 -1.84 15.00
C THR A 110 -2.05 -0.61 14.13
N GLY A 111 -1.06 -0.16 13.36
CA GLY A 111 -1.17 1.01 12.49
C GLY A 111 -0.97 2.36 13.18
N ALA A 112 -0.86 2.41 14.51
CA ALA A 112 -0.53 3.64 15.24
C ALA A 112 0.95 4.01 15.03
N PRO A 113 1.30 5.31 14.91
CA PRO A 113 2.68 5.76 14.74
C PRO A 113 3.55 5.40 15.94
N ILE A 114 4.80 5.04 15.68
CA ILE A 114 5.79 4.74 16.72
C ILE A 114 6.19 6.03 17.43
N PRO A 115 6.16 6.09 18.77
CA PRO A 115 6.62 7.26 19.52
C PRO A 115 8.14 7.45 19.39
N ASP A 116 8.58 8.70 19.50
CA ASP A 116 10.00 9.04 19.49
C ASP A 116 10.76 8.23 20.55
N LEU A 117 11.96 7.76 20.19
CA LEU A 117 12.86 6.93 20.98
C LEU A 117 12.41 5.46 21.18
N ALA A 118 11.21 5.07 20.79
CA ALA A 118 10.86 3.66 20.66
C ALA A 118 11.45 3.07 19.37
N ASP A 119 11.95 1.84 19.46
CA ASP A 119 12.53 1.13 18.32
C ASP A 119 12.06 -0.34 18.21
N ALA A 120 11.12 -0.75 19.05
CA ALA A 120 10.50 -2.07 19.00
C ALA A 120 9.05 -2.03 19.52
N VAL A 121 8.23 -2.97 19.06
CA VAL A 121 6.89 -3.24 19.60
C VAL A 121 6.83 -4.69 20.07
N ILE A 122 6.45 -4.88 21.33
CA ILE A 122 6.23 -6.20 21.94
C ILE A 122 4.72 -6.50 21.92
N PRO A 123 4.26 -7.59 21.30
CA PRO A 123 2.85 -7.96 21.26
C PRO A 123 2.25 -8.17 22.65
N PHE A 124 0.94 -7.97 22.81
CA PHE A 124 0.25 -8.20 24.10
C PHE A 124 0.47 -9.61 24.63
N GLU A 125 0.52 -10.61 23.76
CA GLU A 125 0.71 -12.02 24.09
C GLU A 125 2.07 -12.30 24.76
N GLU A 126 3.03 -11.42 24.56
CA GLU A 126 4.38 -11.50 25.13
C GLU A 126 4.55 -10.56 26.34
N THR A 127 3.44 -10.23 27.00
CA THR A 127 3.43 -9.34 28.18
C THR A 127 2.54 -9.91 29.28
N THR A 128 2.45 -9.19 30.40
CA THR A 128 1.52 -9.53 31.50
C THR A 128 0.10 -8.99 31.25
N GLU A 129 -0.21 -8.36 30.08
CA GLU A 129 -1.57 -7.87 29.79
C GLU A 129 -2.58 -9.00 29.61
N GLU A 130 -2.17 -10.21 29.21
CA GLU A 130 -3.06 -11.38 29.16
C GLU A 130 -3.81 -11.63 30.46
N ASP A 131 -3.18 -11.25 31.59
CA ASP A 131 -3.75 -11.42 32.94
C ASP A 131 -4.76 -10.30 33.30
N PHE A 132 -4.88 -9.24 32.44
CA PHE A 132 -5.64 -8.01 32.72
C PHE A 132 -6.78 -7.74 31.75
N LEU A 133 -7.40 -8.75 31.15
CA LEU A 133 -8.51 -8.60 30.21
C LEU A 133 -9.58 -7.60 30.70
N GLY A 134 -9.52 -6.36 30.23
CA GLY A 134 -10.57 -5.36 30.44
C GLY A 134 -10.29 -4.20 31.39
N THR A 135 -9.07 -3.99 31.90
CA THR A 135 -8.76 -2.83 32.75
C THR A 135 -8.23 -1.66 31.91
N ALA A 136 -8.95 -0.54 31.91
CA ALA A 136 -8.69 0.63 31.08
C ALA A 136 -7.46 1.47 31.49
N ASP A 137 -6.80 1.20 32.63
CA ASP A 137 -5.74 2.05 33.21
C ASP A 137 -4.54 1.20 33.68
N ILE A 138 -3.83 0.60 32.70
CA ILE A 138 -2.58 -0.15 32.96
C ILE A 138 -1.47 0.87 33.16
N LYS A 139 -0.91 0.95 34.36
CA LYS A 139 0.20 1.87 34.73
C LYS A 139 1.57 1.23 34.63
N GLU A 140 1.65 -0.10 34.72
CA GLU A 140 2.88 -0.88 34.63
C GLU A 140 2.61 -2.16 33.84
N ILE A 141 3.56 -2.56 33.00
CA ILE A 141 3.48 -3.76 32.17
C ILE A 141 4.76 -4.58 32.29
N GLY A 142 4.61 -5.88 32.46
CA GLY A 142 5.71 -6.82 32.42
C GLY A 142 5.94 -7.33 31.00
N ILE A 143 7.14 -7.17 30.50
CA ILE A 143 7.59 -7.64 29.17
C ILE A 143 8.24 -9.01 29.34
N LYS A 144 7.76 -10.00 28.59
CA LYS A 144 8.19 -11.42 28.67
C LYS A 144 9.02 -11.86 27.47
N MET A 145 9.30 -10.95 26.50
CA MET A 145 10.08 -11.22 25.30
C MET A 145 11.11 -10.12 25.06
N ALA A 146 12.35 -10.51 24.72
CA ALA A 146 13.36 -9.55 24.27
C ALA A 146 12.96 -8.93 22.93
N GLY A 147 13.06 -7.61 22.84
CA GLY A 147 12.90 -6.86 21.61
C GLY A 147 14.24 -6.47 20.97
N PHE A 148 14.26 -6.37 19.65
CA PHE A 148 15.40 -5.86 18.88
C PHE A 148 14.95 -4.64 18.07
N PRO A 149 15.86 -3.73 17.67
CA PRO A 149 15.50 -2.61 16.81
C PRO A 149 14.76 -3.07 15.55
N GLY A 150 13.61 -2.47 15.27
CA GLY A 150 12.73 -2.80 14.14
C GLY A 150 11.72 -3.94 14.40
N THR A 151 11.76 -4.61 15.58
CA THR A 151 10.79 -5.65 15.91
C THR A 151 9.36 -5.11 15.81
N ASN A 152 8.52 -5.74 14.97
CA ASN A 152 7.11 -5.40 14.75
C ASN A 152 6.85 -3.93 14.35
N ILE A 153 7.79 -3.29 13.67
CA ILE A 153 7.64 -1.96 13.10
C ILE A 153 7.53 -2.06 11.58
N ARG A 154 6.50 -1.44 11.01
CA ARG A 154 6.40 -1.18 9.56
C ARG A 154 7.02 0.17 9.27
N ILE A 155 8.07 0.16 8.47
CA ILE A 155 8.82 1.38 8.13
C ILE A 155 8.01 2.20 7.10
N LYS A 156 8.05 3.52 7.24
CA LYS A 156 7.52 4.49 6.28
C LYS A 156 8.00 4.15 4.86
N GLY A 157 7.06 4.17 3.90
CA GLY A 157 7.36 3.92 2.50
C GLY A 157 7.62 2.46 2.14
N LYS A 158 7.43 1.51 3.07
CA LYS A 158 7.68 0.08 2.81
C LYS A 158 6.90 -0.47 1.62
N ASP A 159 5.67 0.01 1.41
CA ASP A 159 4.79 -0.46 0.33
C ASP A 159 4.94 0.42 -0.92
N ILE A 160 4.97 1.74 -0.74
CA ILE A 160 5.16 2.73 -1.81
C ILE A 160 5.97 3.90 -1.25
N GLU A 161 7.07 4.24 -1.90
CA GLU A 161 7.83 5.46 -1.58
C GLU A 161 7.29 6.66 -2.37
N LYS A 162 7.45 7.84 -1.80
CA LYS A 162 7.12 9.09 -2.50
C LYS A 162 7.95 9.19 -3.80
N ASN A 163 7.28 9.50 -4.91
CA ASN A 163 7.76 9.55 -6.29
C ASN A 163 7.93 8.19 -6.99
N ASP A 164 7.60 7.07 -6.35
CA ASP A 164 7.56 5.79 -7.05
C ASP A 164 6.59 5.84 -8.23
N LEU A 165 6.96 5.19 -9.33
CA LEU A 165 6.06 4.94 -10.45
C LEU A 165 5.11 3.79 -10.05
N VAL A 166 3.86 4.13 -9.79
CA VAL A 166 2.85 3.16 -9.30
C VAL A 166 2.02 2.60 -10.43
N ILE A 167 1.65 3.42 -11.41
CA ILE A 167 0.85 2.98 -12.56
C ILE A 167 1.44 3.61 -13.82
N GLU A 168 1.70 2.78 -14.81
CA GLU A 168 2.22 3.21 -16.10
C GLU A 168 1.11 3.72 -17.03
N LYS A 169 1.45 4.68 -17.87
CA LYS A 169 0.61 5.08 -19.02
C LYS A 169 0.25 3.86 -19.85
N GLY A 170 -1.00 3.76 -20.27
CA GLY A 170 -1.52 2.64 -21.06
C GLY A 170 -2.12 1.51 -20.20
N HIS A 171 -1.99 1.57 -18.87
CA HIS A 171 -2.61 0.60 -17.97
C HIS A 171 -4.14 0.74 -17.98
N ILE A 172 -4.86 -0.39 -18.05
CA ILE A 172 -6.32 -0.43 -17.91
C ILE A 172 -6.67 -0.40 -16.42
N ILE A 173 -7.46 0.58 -16.02
CA ILE A 173 -7.88 0.74 -14.62
C ILE A 173 -8.83 -0.38 -14.23
N THR A 174 -8.44 -1.12 -13.21
CA THR A 174 -9.23 -2.18 -12.55
C THR A 174 -9.79 -1.67 -11.22
N PRO A 175 -10.73 -2.38 -10.56
CA PRO A 175 -11.15 -2.06 -9.20
C PRO A 175 -9.98 -2.02 -8.20
N ALA A 176 -8.98 -2.91 -8.35
CA ALA A 176 -7.77 -2.90 -7.53
C ALA A 176 -6.94 -1.63 -7.78
N THR A 177 -6.81 -1.21 -9.04
CA THR A 177 -6.13 0.05 -9.40
C THR A 177 -6.81 1.26 -8.75
N VAL A 178 -8.15 1.29 -8.70
CA VAL A 178 -8.91 2.34 -8.00
C VAL A 178 -8.56 2.36 -6.50
N GLY A 179 -8.45 1.18 -5.87
CA GLY A 179 -8.02 1.07 -4.47
C GLY A 179 -6.63 1.66 -4.24
N VAL A 180 -5.67 1.38 -5.12
CA VAL A 180 -4.32 1.94 -5.05
C VAL A 180 -4.34 3.47 -5.24
N LEU A 181 -5.07 3.99 -6.23
CA LEU A 181 -5.23 5.44 -6.43
C LEU A 181 -5.84 6.12 -5.20
N ALA A 182 -6.88 5.51 -4.61
CA ALA A 182 -7.52 6.01 -3.41
C ALA A 182 -6.56 6.02 -2.20
N SER A 183 -5.74 4.98 -2.02
CA SER A 183 -4.75 4.91 -0.93
C SER A 183 -3.67 5.99 -1.04
N MET A 184 -3.38 6.47 -2.25
CA MET A 184 -2.50 7.62 -2.50
C MET A 184 -3.19 8.98 -2.34
N GLY A 185 -4.48 9.00 -1.94
CA GLY A 185 -5.27 10.22 -1.78
C GLY A 185 -5.76 10.84 -3.09
N MET A 186 -5.68 10.12 -4.21
CA MET A 186 -6.14 10.61 -5.51
C MET A 186 -7.66 10.45 -5.63
N SER A 187 -8.36 11.51 -5.98
CA SER A 187 -9.81 11.48 -6.25
C SER A 187 -10.14 11.49 -7.74
N ARG A 188 -9.17 11.84 -8.58
CA ARG A 188 -9.30 11.96 -10.03
C ARG A 188 -8.07 11.40 -10.72
N VAL A 189 -8.24 10.97 -11.98
CA VAL A 189 -7.18 10.41 -12.82
C VAL A 189 -7.36 10.84 -14.28
N LEU A 190 -6.26 11.10 -14.97
CA LEU A 190 -6.25 11.41 -16.40
C LEU A 190 -6.26 10.10 -17.20
N THR A 191 -7.29 9.91 -18.02
CA THR A 191 -7.49 8.68 -18.79
C THR A 191 -7.88 8.99 -20.23
N ILE A 192 -7.72 8.01 -21.11
CA ILE A 192 -8.28 8.05 -22.47
C ILE A 192 -9.77 7.68 -22.36
N ARG A 193 -10.66 8.53 -22.87
CA ARG A 193 -12.10 8.27 -22.90
C ARG A 193 -12.44 7.07 -23.81
N LYS A 194 -13.59 6.45 -23.61
CA LYS A 194 -14.08 5.42 -24.53
C LYS A 194 -14.50 6.03 -25.86
N PRO A 195 -14.25 5.35 -26.99
CA PRO A 195 -14.75 5.81 -28.29
C PRO A 195 -16.29 5.74 -28.34
N VAL A 196 -16.89 6.66 -29.07
CA VAL A 196 -18.29 6.59 -29.46
C VAL A 196 -18.36 5.99 -30.86
N ILE A 197 -19.03 4.84 -30.99
CA ILE A 197 -19.15 4.11 -32.28
C ILE A 197 -20.58 4.20 -32.74
N SER A 198 -20.80 4.68 -33.98
CA SER A 198 -22.08 4.64 -34.63
C SER A 198 -22.11 3.47 -35.62
N ILE A 199 -23.17 2.65 -35.55
CA ILE A 199 -23.43 1.56 -36.49
C ILE A 199 -24.57 2.04 -37.39
N LEU A 200 -24.34 2.05 -38.70
CA LEU A 200 -25.29 2.48 -39.74
C LEU A 200 -25.96 1.27 -40.37
#